data_9194ad2dab8f3b3fd1468c5c1d4cec1d
#
_entry.id   9194ad2dab8f3b3fd1468c5c1d4cec1d
#
_cell.length_a   1.000
_cell.length_b   1.000
_cell.length_c   1.000
_cell.angle_alpha   90.00
_cell.angle_beta   90.00
_cell.angle_gamma   90.00
#
_symmetry.space_group_name_H-M   'P 1'
#
loop_
_entity.id
_entity.type
_entity.pdbx_description
1 polymer ?
#
loop_
_entity_poly.entity_id
_entity_poly.type
_entity_poly.pdbx_seq_one_letter_code
_entity_poly.pdbx_strand_id
1 'polypeptide(L)'
;SFLSDWKIKKTKDALSQVNLHPTFRKIINIKKESRRRATFAAKRTKKGSMVGFHGRASDIIVEITECPVSDPILLSGMPTFSKFALLGSSRKAVLRISATVSGKSLDVKVDNGKELSATEISKFAQICNQSKIIRLMWNNDVIAQSNPPSQTMGLAQVVPPSGAFLQATKTGETALVETVLEIIGPAKRIVDLFSGCGTFALPISNKAAVHALE
;
A
#
# COMPACT_ATOMS: atom_id res chain seq x y z
N SER A 1 -0.78 18.51 19.45
CA SER A 1 -0.61 19.60 18.45
C SER A 1 -1.97 20.09 17.98
N PHE A 2 -2.05 21.36 17.53
CA PHE A 2 -3.31 21.95 17.02
C PHE A 2 -4.07 21.01 16.07
N LEU A 3 -3.41 20.40 15.10
CA LEU A 3 -4.06 19.48 14.15
C LEU A 3 -4.59 18.21 14.80
N SER A 4 -3.88 17.67 15.78
CA SER A 4 -4.33 16.49 16.55
C SER A 4 -5.57 16.81 17.37
N ASP A 5 -5.57 17.95 18.06
CA ASP A 5 -6.68 18.40 18.92
C ASP A 5 -7.91 18.71 18.06
N TRP A 6 -7.71 19.33 16.90
CA TRP A 6 -8.77 19.60 15.92
C TRP A 6 -9.40 18.29 15.41
N LYS A 7 -8.61 17.27 15.07
CA LYS A 7 -9.12 15.96 14.62
C LYS A 7 -9.94 15.27 15.71
N ILE A 8 -9.46 15.28 16.96
CA ILE A 8 -10.18 14.71 18.10
C ILE A 8 -11.51 15.44 18.27
N LYS A 9 -11.51 16.77 18.25
CA LYS A 9 -12.73 17.58 18.37
C LYS A 9 -13.73 17.22 17.28
N LYS A 10 -13.32 17.19 16.01
CA LYS A 10 -14.20 16.82 14.88
C LYS A 10 -14.81 15.42 15.05
N THR A 11 -14.04 14.46 15.53
CA THR A 11 -14.55 13.10 15.78
C THR A 11 -15.53 13.09 16.94
N LYS A 12 -15.26 13.82 18.03
CA LYS A 12 -16.20 13.97 19.16
C LYS A 12 -17.51 14.61 18.71
N ASP A 13 -17.43 15.72 17.97
CA ASP A 13 -18.60 16.44 17.46
C ASP A 13 -19.48 15.52 16.58
N ALA A 14 -18.87 14.73 15.69
CA ALA A 14 -19.60 13.79 14.83
C ALA A 14 -20.28 12.67 15.63
N LEU A 15 -19.61 12.09 16.62
CA LEU A 15 -20.18 11.03 17.47
C LEU A 15 -21.29 11.54 18.38
N SER A 16 -21.17 12.77 18.91
CA SER A 16 -22.19 13.37 19.75
C SER A 16 -23.51 13.63 19.00
N GLN A 17 -23.46 13.85 17.67
CA GLN A 17 -24.68 13.99 16.85
C GLN A 17 -25.55 12.72 16.82
N VAL A 18 -24.97 11.56 17.11
CA VAL A 18 -25.66 10.27 17.22
C VAL A 18 -25.69 9.75 18.66
N ASN A 19 -25.57 10.65 19.64
CA ASN A 19 -25.61 10.37 21.08
C ASN A 19 -24.51 9.38 21.56
N LEU A 20 -23.35 9.33 20.89
CA LEU A 20 -22.20 8.52 21.31
C LEU A 20 -21.14 9.41 21.97
N HIS A 21 -20.79 9.07 23.21
CA HIS A 21 -19.82 9.81 24.03
C HIS A 21 -18.68 8.90 24.54
N PRO A 22 -17.85 8.33 23.63
CA PRO A 22 -16.79 7.41 24.03
C PRO A 22 -15.64 8.13 24.69
N THR A 23 -14.89 7.38 25.52
CA THR A 23 -13.59 7.83 26.03
C THR A 23 -12.56 7.73 24.92
N PHE A 24 -11.88 8.84 24.65
CA PHE A 24 -10.83 8.89 23.62
C PHE A 24 -9.48 8.47 24.23
N ARG A 25 -8.81 7.56 23.56
CA ARG A 25 -7.41 7.21 23.87
C ARG A 25 -6.48 8.31 23.34
N LYS A 26 -5.22 8.30 23.81
CA LYS A 26 -4.19 9.20 23.30
C LYS A 26 -4.00 9.02 21.79
N ILE A 27 -3.97 10.13 21.05
CA ILE A 27 -3.71 10.08 19.61
C ILE A 27 -2.27 9.62 19.32
N ILE A 28 -2.14 8.71 18.38
CA ILE A 28 -0.85 8.22 17.92
C ILE A 28 -0.47 8.97 16.66
N ASN A 29 0.63 9.73 16.72
CA ASN A 29 1.15 10.47 15.58
C ASN A 29 2.13 9.59 14.80
N ILE A 30 1.95 9.53 13.50
CA ILE A 30 2.80 8.77 12.58
C ILE A 30 3.90 9.70 12.05
N LYS A 31 5.13 9.18 11.95
CA LYS A 31 6.27 9.91 11.41
C LYS A 31 6.08 10.23 9.92
N LYS A 32 6.71 11.29 9.45
CA LYS A 32 6.88 11.56 8.01
C LYS A 32 7.61 10.38 7.36
N GLU A 33 7.53 10.29 6.04
CA GLU A 33 8.26 9.31 5.21
C GLU A 33 8.04 7.84 5.63
N SER A 34 6.85 7.53 6.15
CA SER A 34 6.54 6.20 6.67
C SER A 34 5.41 5.48 5.94
N ARG A 35 4.78 6.14 4.95
CA ARG A 35 3.72 5.52 4.14
C ARG A 35 4.33 4.50 3.18
N ARG A 36 4.04 3.22 3.41
CA ARG A 36 4.65 2.09 2.70
C ARG A 36 3.91 1.62 1.45
N ARG A 37 2.82 2.25 1.05
CA ARG A 37 2.10 1.94 -0.18
C ARG A 37 1.50 3.18 -0.82
N ALA A 38 1.53 3.23 -2.15
CA ALA A 38 0.94 4.30 -2.93
C ALA A 38 0.47 3.76 -4.29
N THR A 39 -0.52 4.46 -4.87
CA THR A 39 -0.95 4.21 -6.24
C THR A 39 -0.59 5.43 -7.08
N PHE A 40 0.32 5.24 -8.03
CA PHE A 40 0.76 6.26 -8.97
C PHE A 40 -0.02 6.14 -10.28
N ALA A 41 -0.18 7.26 -10.96
CA ALA A 41 -0.60 7.33 -12.34
C ALA A 41 0.63 7.53 -13.22
N ALA A 42 0.72 6.79 -14.32
CA ALA A 42 1.81 6.95 -15.28
C ALA A 42 1.27 6.96 -16.71
N LYS A 43 1.77 7.91 -17.51
CA LYS A 43 1.29 8.11 -18.90
C LYS A 43 2.45 8.33 -19.84
N ARG A 44 2.38 7.69 -21.03
CA ARG A 44 3.28 7.99 -22.13
C ARG A 44 2.88 9.31 -22.79
N THR A 45 3.82 10.19 -23.06
CA THR A 45 3.63 11.46 -23.75
C THR A 45 4.34 11.47 -25.12
N LYS A 46 4.22 12.55 -25.89
CA LYS A 46 4.98 12.71 -27.14
C LYS A 46 6.49 12.81 -26.90
N LYS A 47 6.91 13.38 -25.77
CA LYS A 47 8.31 13.68 -25.46
C LYS A 47 8.91 12.76 -24.39
N GLY A 48 8.14 11.81 -23.83
CA GLY A 48 8.60 10.95 -22.74
C GLY A 48 7.44 10.31 -22.00
N SER A 49 7.48 10.37 -20.69
CA SER A 49 6.40 9.90 -19.81
C SER A 49 6.21 10.86 -18.65
N MET A 50 5.04 10.81 -18.02
CA MET A 50 4.70 11.51 -16.79
C MET A 50 4.36 10.46 -15.74
N VAL A 51 4.86 10.63 -14.52
CA VAL A 51 4.55 9.76 -13.38
C VAL A 51 4.26 10.63 -12.15
N GLY A 52 3.15 10.36 -11.48
CA GLY A 52 2.77 11.14 -10.30
C GLY A 52 1.45 10.70 -9.71
N PHE A 53 0.73 11.63 -9.12
CA PHE A 53 -0.62 11.39 -8.60
C PHE A 53 -1.66 12.14 -9.43
N HIS A 54 -2.89 11.62 -9.47
CA HIS A 54 -4.01 12.41 -9.97
C HIS A 54 -4.25 13.62 -9.06
N GLY A 55 -4.50 14.76 -9.66
CA GLY A 55 -5.01 15.93 -8.93
C GLY A 55 -6.36 15.62 -8.27
N ARG A 56 -6.74 16.40 -7.26
CA ARG A 56 -8.00 16.21 -6.54
C ARG A 56 -9.18 16.33 -7.51
N ALA A 57 -10.02 15.27 -7.57
CA ALA A 57 -11.18 15.18 -8.47
C ALA A 57 -10.82 15.54 -9.94
N SER A 58 -9.67 15.06 -10.43
CA SER A 58 -9.14 15.40 -11.76
C SER A 58 -8.36 14.22 -12.35
N ASP A 59 -8.41 14.11 -13.68
CA ASP A 59 -7.60 13.15 -14.46
C ASP A 59 -6.18 13.70 -14.78
N ILE A 60 -5.88 14.92 -14.37
CA ILE A 60 -4.56 15.53 -14.57
C ILE A 60 -3.56 14.85 -13.65
N ILE A 61 -2.45 14.37 -14.23
CA ILE A 61 -1.34 13.81 -13.47
C ILE A 61 -0.44 14.96 -13.03
N VAL A 62 -0.25 15.08 -11.73
CA VAL A 62 0.70 15.99 -11.11
C VAL A 62 1.99 15.20 -10.85
N GLU A 63 3.04 15.54 -11.59
CA GLU A 63 4.36 14.94 -11.38
C GLU A 63 4.90 15.32 -10.00
N ILE A 64 5.50 14.36 -9.33
CA ILE A 64 6.07 14.56 -7.99
C ILE A 64 7.55 14.21 -8.01
N THR A 65 8.34 15.04 -7.35
CA THR A 65 9.77 14.80 -7.08
C THR A 65 10.01 14.42 -5.63
N GLU A 66 9.10 14.84 -4.76
CA GLU A 66 9.13 14.57 -3.32
C GLU A 66 7.74 14.30 -2.77
N CYS A 67 7.66 13.59 -1.67
CA CYS A 67 6.43 13.36 -0.93
C CYS A 67 6.75 13.16 0.56
N PRO A 68 6.45 14.15 1.42
CA PRO A 68 6.83 14.11 2.84
C PRO A 68 6.18 12.99 3.65
N VAL A 69 5.16 12.33 3.11
CA VAL A 69 4.47 11.23 3.81
C VAL A 69 4.89 9.85 3.33
N SER A 70 5.40 9.74 2.10
CA SER A 70 5.75 8.46 1.47
C SER A 70 7.14 8.00 1.90
N ASP A 71 7.28 6.69 2.14
CA ASP A 71 8.59 6.06 2.29
C ASP A 71 9.45 6.37 1.05
N PRO A 72 10.71 6.81 1.22
CA PRO A 72 11.60 7.11 0.10
C PRO A 72 11.78 5.97 -0.91
N ILE A 73 11.61 4.72 -0.47
CA ILE A 73 11.66 3.54 -1.36
C ILE A 73 10.57 3.61 -2.42
N LEU A 74 9.36 4.11 -2.09
CA LEU A 74 8.29 4.29 -3.08
C LEU A 74 8.71 5.26 -4.19
N LEU A 75 9.31 6.38 -3.81
CA LEU A 75 9.76 7.40 -4.77
C LEU A 75 10.95 6.91 -5.59
N SER A 76 11.80 6.05 -5.04
CA SER A 76 12.91 5.45 -5.78
C SER A 76 12.46 4.57 -6.95
N GLY A 77 11.17 4.15 -6.98
CA GLY A 77 10.56 3.44 -8.11
C GLY A 77 10.18 4.32 -9.30
N MET A 78 10.08 5.65 -9.12
CA MET A 78 9.58 6.57 -10.16
C MET A 78 10.30 6.46 -11.51
N PRO A 79 11.65 6.38 -11.57
CA PRO A 79 12.34 6.19 -12.85
C PRO A 79 11.97 4.89 -13.55
N THR A 80 11.70 3.83 -12.79
CA THR A 80 11.25 2.53 -13.32
C THR A 80 9.81 2.60 -13.82
N PHE A 81 8.93 3.27 -13.08
CA PHE A 81 7.53 3.50 -13.50
C PHE A 81 7.46 4.31 -14.79
N SER A 82 8.36 5.28 -14.97
CA SER A 82 8.54 6.01 -16.22
C SER A 82 8.86 5.08 -17.38
N LYS A 83 9.80 4.14 -17.22
CA LYS A 83 10.11 3.12 -18.23
C LYS A 83 8.91 2.22 -18.54
N PHE A 84 8.12 1.84 -17.53
CA PHE A 84 6.90 1.06 -17.73
C PHE A 84 5.88 1.82 -18.59
N ALA A 85 5.68 3.11 -18.34
CA ALA A 85 4.79 3.92 -19.14
C ALA A 85 5.27 4.06 -20.59
N LEU A 86 6.57 4.23 -20.82
CA LEU A 86 7.14 4.34 -22.16
C LEU A 86 6.98 3.06 -22.98
N LEU A 87 7.18 1.90 -22.39
CA LEU A 87 7.20 0.61 -23.07
C LEU A 87 5.84 -0.07 -23.11
N GLY A 88 5.05 0.06 -22.05
CA GLY A 88 3.84 -0.73 -21.81
C GLY A 88 2.53 0.07 -21.90
N SER A 89 2.57 1.38 -22.25
CA SER A 89 1.36 2.18 -22.35
C SER A 89 1.19 2.77 -23.74
N SER A 90 -0.06 2.91 -24.18
CA SER A 90 -0.41 3.77 -25.31
C SER A 90 -0.44 5.25 -24.84
N ARG A 91 -0.43 6.20 -25.79
CA ARG A 91 -0.54 7.63 -25.44
C ARG A 91 -1.91 8.01 -24.85
N LYS A 92 -2.94 7.20 -25.08
CA LYS A 92 -4.30 7.44 -24.59
C LYS A 92 -4.55 6.80 -23.22
N ALA A 93 -3.81 5.74 -22.88
CA ALA A 93 -3.96 5.01 -21.61
C ALA A 93 -3.15 5.66 -20.51
N VAL A 94 -3.69 5.57 -19.29
CA VAL A 94 -2.99 5.87 -18.03
C VAL A 94 -2.81 4.58 -17.29
N LEU A 95 -1.55 4.22 -17.00
CA LEU A 95 -1.23 3.09 -16.14
C LEU A 95 -1.59 3.45 -14.71
N ARG A 96 -2.19 2.52 -14.01
CA ARG A 96 -2.36 2.55 -12.56
C ARG A 96 -1.29 1.68 -11.93
N ILE A 97 -0.36 2.28 -11.19
CA ILE A 97 0.79 1.59 -10.61
C ILE A 97 0.63 1.57 -9.09
N SER A 98 0.23 0.42 -8.55
CA SER A 98 0.15 0.18 -7.11
C SER A 98 1.48 -0.37 -6.64
N ALA A 99 2.19 0.39 -5.82
CA ALA A 99 3.48 0.01 -5.27
C ALA A 99 3.39 -0.15 -3.74
N THR A 100 3.98 -1.22 -3.22
CA THR A 100 4.05 -1.54 -1.80
C THR A 100 5.48 -1.85 -1.41
N VAL A 101 5.97 -1.26 -0.31
CA VAL A 101 7.30 -1.53 0.22
C VAL A 101 7.34 -2.92 0.86
N SER A 102 8.32 -3.73 0.49
CA SER A 102 8.66 -5.01 1.09
C SER A 102 10.15 -5.05 1.39
N GLY A 103 10.52 -4.91 2.67
CA GLY A 103 11.91 -4.72 3.06
C GLY A 103 12.52 -3.46 2.43
N LYS A 104 13.57 -3.62 1.63
CA LYS A 104 14.23 -2.53 0.89
C LYS A 104 13.81 -2.47 -0.60
N SER A 105 12.75 -3.16 -0.96
CA SER A 105 12.30 -3.37 -2.34
C SER A 105 10.82 -3.01 -2.51
N LEU A 106 10.33 -3.07 -3.75
CA LEU A 106 8.96 -2.77 -4.12
C LEU A 106 8.26 -4.00 -4.70
N ASP A 107 7.07 -4.27 -4.21
CA ASP A 107 6.07 -5.09 -4.86
C ASP A 107 5.18 -4.18 -5.69
N VAL A 108 5.09 -4.41 -6.99
CA VAL A 108 4.44 -3.51 -7.95
C VAL A 108 3.38 -4.24 -8.75
N LYS A 109 2.17 -3.69 -8.76
CA LYS A 109 1.09 -4.08 -9.67
C LYS A 109 0.80 -2.94 -10.62
N VAL A 110 0.75 -3.25 -11.91
CA VAL A 110 0.40 -2.30 -12.97
C VAL A 110 -0.90 -2.76 -13.62
N ASP A 111 -1.91 -1.91 -13.60
CA ASP A 111 -3.16 -2.10 -14.32
C ASP A 111 -3.26 -1.14 -15.51
N ASN A 112 -4.12 -1.45 -16.49
CA ASN A 112 -4.35 -0.71 -17.74
C ASN A 112 -3.14 -0.69 -18.69
N GLY A 113 -2.22 -1.65 -18.53
CA GLY A 113 -1.13 -1.84 -19.47
C GLY A 113 -1.60 -2.51 -20.75
N LYS A 114 -0.89 -2.27 -21.85
CA LYS A 114 -1.11 -3.04 -23.09
C LYS A 114 -0.68 -4.50 -22.88
N GLU A 115 -1.17 -5.40 -23.71
CA GLU A 115 -0.62 -6.74 -23.81
C GLU A 115 0.86 -6.69 -24.18
N LEU A 116 1.66 -7.54 -23.52
CA LEU A 116 3.09 -7.60 -23.73
C LEU A 116 3.45 -8.81 -24.58
N SER A 117 4.24 -8.59 -25.63
CA SER A 117 4.89 -9.67 -26.36
C SER A 117 5.99 -10.34 -25.50
N ALA A 118 6.41 -11.55 -25.87
CA ALA A 118 7.49 -12.27 -25.16
C ALA A 118 8.78 -11.44 -25.06
N THR A 119 9.13 -10.69 -26.09
CA THR A 119 10.27 -9.78 -26.10
C THR A 119 10.10 -8.63 -25.10
N GLU A 120 8.90 -8.09 -24.97
CA GLU A 120 8.61 -7.03 -23.99
C GLU A 120 8.62 -7.56 -22.57
N ILE A 121 8.07 -8.74 -22.32
CA ILE A 121 8.14 -9.42 -21.01
C ILE A 121 9.62 -9.56 -20.58
N SER A 122 10.49 -10.03 -21.47
CA SER A 122 11.93 -10.13 -21.17
C SER A 122 12.57 -8.79 -20.83
N LYS A 123 12.19 -7.71 -21.54
CA LYS A 123 12.68 -6.35 -21.23
C LYS A 123 12.17 -5.85 -19.87
N PHE A 124 10.91 -6.11 -19.54
CA PHE A 124 10.34 -5.73 -18.24
C PHE A 124 11.04 -6.49 -17.10
N ALA A 125 11.27 -7.79 -17.26
CA ALA A 125 12.02 -8.59 -16.29
C ALA A 125 13.44 -8.05 -16.09
N GLN A 126 14.14 -7.67 -17.17
CA GLN A 126 15.44 -7.04 -17.08
C GLN A 126 15.40 -5.69 -16.33
N ILE A 127 14.41 -4.86 -16.61
CA ILE A 127 14.21 -3.57 -15.89
C ILE A 127 13.99 -3.82 -14.39
N CYS A 128 13.20 -4.84 -14.03
CA CYS A 128 12.99 -5.20 -12.62
C CYS A 128 14.29 -5.64 -11.95
N ASN A 129 15.08 -6.49 -12.58
CA ASN A 129 16.38 -6.97 -12.06
C ASN A 129 17.39 -5.83 -11.85
N GLN A 130 17.29 -4.74 -12.61
CA GLN A 130 18.14 -3.55 -12.50
C GLN A 130 17.57 -2.49 -11.56
N SER A 131 16.48 -2.78 -10.87
CA SER A 131 15.78 -1.86 -9.99
C SER A 131 15.49 -2.48 -8.63
N LYS A 132 14.79 -1.75 -7.77
CA LYS A 132 14.32 -2.27 -6.48
C LYS A 132 13.00 -3.04 -6.55
N ILE A 133 12.54 -3.45 -7.75
CA ILE A 133 11.27 -4.17 -7.89
C ILE A 133 11.53 -5.66 -7.72
N ILE A 134 10.94 -6.23 -6.68
CA ILE A 134 11.11 -7.66 -6.33
C ILE A 134 10.00 -8.53 -6.93
N ARG A 135 8.82 -7.95 -7.19
CA ARG A 135 7.73 -8.55 -7.96
C ARG A 135 7.08 -7.50 -8.83
N LEU A 136 6.85 -7.81 -10.10
CA LEU A 136 6.02 -7.06 -11.02
C LEU A 136 4.86 -7.92 -11.49
N MET A 137 3.64 -7.48 -11.17
CA MET A 137 2.42 -7.96 -11.80
C MET A 137 1.97 -6.94 -12.85
N TRP A 138 1.73 -7.40 -14.07
CA TRP A 138 1.25 -6.57 -15.18
C TRP A 138 -0.15 -7.04 -15.57
N ASN A 139 -1.14 -6.17 -15.40
CA ASN A 139 -2.55 -6.53 -15.41
C ASN A 139 -2.79 -7.68 -14.40
N ASN A 140 -2.95 -8.92 -14.85
CA ASN A 140 -3.19 -10.08 -14.00
C ASN A 140 -2.05 -11.11 -14.01
N ASP A 141 -0.94 -10.83 -14.73
CA ASP A 141 0.14 -11.77 -14.92
C ASP A 141 1.39 -11.35 -14.12
N VAL A 142 2.04 -12.32 -13.48
CA VAL A 142 3.34 -12.08 -12.86
C VAL A 142 4.41 -12.09 -13.93
N ILE A 143 4.97 -10.93 -14.26
CA ILE A 143 5.99 -10.75 -15.30
C ILE A 143 7.40 -11.02 -14.77
N ALA A 144 7.66 -10.63 -13.53
CA ALA A 144 8.95 -10.84 -12.89
C ALA A 144 8.77 -11.00 -11.38
N GLN A 145 9.52 -11.93 -10.79
CA GLN A 145 9.63 -12.08 -9.35
C GLN A 145 11.00 -12.66 -9.00
N SER A 146 11.82 -11.89 -8.29
CA SER A 146 13.13 -12.34 -7.81
C SER A 146 13.05 -12.98 -6.42
N ASN A 147 12.17 -12.44 -5.55
CA ASN A 147 11.91 -12.97 -4.21
C ASN A 147 10.44 -12.75 -3.84
N PRO A 148 9.88 -13.52 -2.90
CA PRO A 148 8.54 -13.28 -2.37
C PRO A 148 8.48 -11.94 -1.62
N PRO A 149 7.52 -11.02 -1.94
CA PRO A 149 7.36 -9.75 -1.24
C PRO A 149 6.67 -9.96 0.12
N SER A 150 7.46 -10.35 1.13
CA SER A 150 6.94 -10.69 2.45
C SER A 150 6.59 -9.47 3.30
N GLN A 151 5.60 -9.66 4.16
CA GLN A 151 5.20 -8.75 5.23
C GLN A 151 5.15 -9.52 6.55
N THR A 152 5.68 -8.95 7.62
CA THR A 152 5.61 -9.55 8.96
C THR A 152 4.29 -9.17 9.64
N MET A 153 3.48 -10.15 10.02
CA MET A 153 2.22 -10.00 10.73
C MET A 153 2.24 -10.88 11.99
N GLY A 154 2.44 -10.28 13.16
CA GLY A 154 2.76 -11.03 14.38
C GLY A 154 4.08 -11.79 14.22
N LEU A 155 4.05 -13.11 14.38
CA LEU A 155 5.19 -14.01 14.17
C LEU A 155 5.26 -14.57 12.73
N ALA A 156 4.22 -14.35 11.93
CA ALA A 156 4.12 -14.92 10.58
C ALA A 156 4.77 -14.01 9.53
N GLN A 157 5.39 -14.66 8.53
CA GLN A 157 5.80 -14.03 7.28
C GLN A 157 4.73 -14.34 6.23
N VAL A 158 4.06 -13.30 5.74
CA VAL A 158 2.97 -13.40 4.76
C VAL A 158 3.42 -12.81 3.44
N VAL A 159 3.10 -13.47 2.34
CA VAL A 159 3.24 -12.91 0.99
C VAL A 159 1.85 -12.46 0.52
N PRO A 160 1.52 -11.15 0.62
CA PRO A 160 0.22 -10.67 0.19
C PRO A 160 0.01 -10.85 -1.31
N PRO A 161 -1.23 -11.05 -1.77
CA PRO A 161 -1.57 -10.87 -3.17
C PRO A 161 -1.10 -9.49 -3.66
N SER A 162 -0.65 -9.39 -4.91
CA SER A 162 -0.17 -8.12 -5.45
C SER A 162 -1.29 -7.08 -5.47
N GLY A 163 -1.02 -5.91 -4.94
CA GLY A 163 -2.01 -4.85 -4.79
C GLY A 163 -2.98 -5.02 -3.62
N ALA A 164 -2.81 -6.04 -2.77
CA ALA A 164 -3.63 -6.24 -1.58
C ALA A 164 -3.59 -5.04 -0.63
N PHE A 165 -4.66 -4.89 0.14
CA PHE A 165 -4.72 -3.84 1.15
C PHE A 165 -3.77 -4.16 2.31
N LEU A 166 -2.95 -3.18 2.66
CA LEU A 166 -2.17 -3.14 3.91
C LEU A 166 -2.40 -1.80 4.59
N GLN A 167 -2.22 -1.74 5.91
CA GLN A 167 -2.22 -0.46 6.63
C GLN A 167 -1.17 0.49 6.05
N ALA A 168 -1.49 1.77 5.98
CA ALA A 168 -0.68 2.76 5.27
C ALA A 168 0.76 2.85 5.80
N THR A 169 0.96 2.61 7.09
CA THR A 169 2.28 2.64 7.75
C THR A 169 2.42 1.46 8.71
N LYS A 170 3.64 0.97 8.90
CA LYS A 170 3.90 -0.11 9.86
C LYS A 170 3.61 0.31 11.30
N THR A 171 3.99 1.53 11.69
CA THR A 171 3.69 2.08 13.02
C THR A 171 2.19 2.13 13.30
N GLY A 172 1.40 2.58 12.30
CA GLY A 172 -0.06 2.61 12.43
C GLY A 172 -0.66 1.21 12.56
N GLU A 173 -0.15 0.24 11.78
CA GLU A 173 -0.55 -1.16 11.88
C GLU A 173 -0.26 -1.73 13.27
N THR A 174 0.97 -1.54 13.78
CA THR A 174 1.37 -1.99 15.12
C THR A 174 0.46 -1.42 16.19
N ALA A 175 0.20 -0.11 16.16
CA ALA A 175 -0.68 0.55 17.12
C ALA A 175 -2.13 0.01 17.08
N LEU A 176 -2.66 -0.29 15.89
CA LEU A 176 -3.98 -0.90 15.75
C LEU A 176 -3.99 -2.32 16.31
N VAL A 177 -3.00 -3.14 15.98
CA VAL A 177 -2.87 -4.52 16.49
C VAL A 177 -2.77 -4.53 18.01
N GLU A 178 -1.92 -3.70 18.60
CA GLU A 178 -1.77 -3.59 20.05
C GLU A 178 -3.09 -3.19 20.72
N THR A 179 -3.81 -2.22 20.13
CA THR A 179 -5.12 -1.79 20.63
C THR A 179 -6.15 -2.92 20.57
N VAL A 180 -6.19 -3.68 19.48
CA VAL A 180 -7.10 -4.84 19.34
C VAL A 180 -6.75 -5.92 20.36
N LEU A 181 -5.46 -6.25 20.52
CA LEU A 181 -4.99 -7.23 21.50
C LEU A 181 -5.33 -6.85 22.94
N GLU A 182 -5.34 -5.56 23.26
CA GLU A 182 -5.78 -5.05 24.57
C GLU A 182 -7.30 -5.20 24.75
N ILE A 183 -8.08 -4.84 23.72
CA ILE A 183 -9.56 -4.90 23.76
C ILE A 183 -10.07 -6.34 23.92
N ILE A 184 -9.49 -7.30 23.19
CA ILE A 184 -9.91 -8.71 23.27
C ILE A 184 -9.56 -9.35 24.62
N GLY A 185 -8.55 -8.83 25.33
CA GLY A 185 -8.17 -9.28 26.66
C GLY A 185 -7.95 -10.78 26.77
N PRO A 186 -8.64 -11.49 27.72
CA PRO A 186 -8.46 -12.92 27.96
C PRO A 186 -9.32 -13.82 27.05
N ALA A 187 -9.98 -13.28 26.03
CA ALA A 187 -10.84 -14.06 25.14
C ALA A 187 -10.06 -15.23 24.51
N LYS A 188 -10.69 -16.41 24.45
CA LYS A 188 -10.07 -17.64 23.94
C LYS A 188 -10.49 -18.00 22.51
N ARG A 189 -11.57 -17.41 22.04
CA ARG A 189 -12.14 -17.65 20.69
C ARG A 189 -12.55 -16.33 20.08
N ILE A 190 -12.02 -16.05 18.90
CA ILE A 190 -12.20 -14.78 18.17
C ILE A 190 -12.64 -15.09 16.75
N VAL A 191 -13.50 -14.25 16.21
CA VAL A 191 -13.83 -14.22 14.79
C VAL A 191 -13.30 -12.91 14.23
N ASP A 192 -12.50 -12.99 13.15
CA ASP A 192 -11.99 -11.84 12.40
C ASP A 192 -12.72 -11.81 11.04
N LEU A 193 -13.65 -10.88 10.90
CA LEU A 193 -14.41 -10.68 9.65
C LEU A 193 -13.69 -9.68 8.77
N PHE A 194 -13.58 -9.98 7.47
CA PHE A 194 -12.80 -9.19 6.52
C PHE A 194 -11.32 -9.15 6.91
N SER A 195 -10.76 -10.32 7.19
CA SER A 195 -9.43 -10.48 7.77
C SER A 195 -8.28 -10.04 6.85
N GLY A 196 -8.53 -9.91 5.55
CA GLY A 196 -7.55 -9.54 4.55
C GLY A 196 -6.37 -10.50 4.55
N CYS A 197 -5.16 -9.95 4.63
CA CYS A 197 -3.93 -10.74 4.71
C CYS A 197 -3.63 -11.25 6.14
N GLY A 198 -4.56 -11.11 7.08
CA GLY A 198 -4.38 -11.56 8.47
C GLY A 198 -3.75 -10.54 9.40
N THR A 199 -3.90 -9.25 9.11
CA THR A 199 -3.33 -8.15 9.91
C THR A 199 -3.65 -8.25 11.39
N PHE A 200 -4.87 -8.67 11.75
CA PHE A 200 -5.29 -8.90 13.14
C PHE A 200 -5.31 -10.39 13.49
N ALA A 201 -5.85 -11.23 12.63
CA ALA A 201 -5.99 -12.66 12.86
C ALA A 201 -4.66 -13.33 13.25
N LEU A 202 -3.57 -13.04 12.53
CA LEU A 202 -2.28 -13.68 12.76
C LEU A 202 -1.64 -13.28 14.11
N PRO A 203 -1.57 -11.98 14.50
CA PRO A 203 -1.12 -11.63 15.85
C PRO A 203 -2.01 -12.19 16.96
N ILE A 204 -3.33 -12.24 16.77
CA ILE A 204 -4.29 -12.76 17.76
C ILE A 204 -4.12 -14.27 17.95
N SER A 205 -3.81 -15.01 16.88
CA SER A 205 -3.67 -16.47 16.93
C SER A 205 -2.58 -16.98 17.89
N ASN A 206 -1.66 -16.09 18.29
CA ASN A 206 -0.67 -16.40 19.33
C ASN A 206 -1.28 -16.48 20.75
N LYS A 207 -2.53 -16.02 20.95
CA LYS A 207 -3.19 -15.93 22.26
C LYS A 207 -4.53 -16.61 22.33
N ALA A 208 -5.23 -16.74 21.21
CA ALA A 208 -6.59 -17.25 21.10
C ALA A 208 -6.78 -18.07 19.81
N ALA A 209 -7.77 -18.97 19.82
CA ALA A 209 -8.25 -19.60 18.59
C ALA A 209 -8.96 -18.55 17.73
N VAL A 210 -8.54 -18.39 16.48
CA VAL A 210 -9.10 -17.40 15.55
C VAL A 210 -9.76 -18.08 14.38
N HIS A 211 -10.99 -17.68 14.07
CA HIS A 211 -11.68 -18.00 12.83
C HIS A 211 -11.67 -16.75 11.94
N ALA A 212 -10.88 -16.78 10.87
CA ALA A 212 -10.70 -15.67 9.96
C ALA A 212 -11.52 -15.88 8.68
N LEU A 213 -12.26 -14.87 8.26
CA LEU A 213 -13.10 -14.86 7.04
C LEU A 213 -12.72 -13.68 6.16
N GLU A 214 -12.49 -13.94 4.84
CA GLU A 214 -12.19 -12.94 3.82
C GLU A 214 -13.09 -13.16 2.59
#